data_5ec613a4768424b7711e6f47a6ad45b3
#
_entry.id   5ec613a4768424b7711e6f47a6ad45b3
#
_cell.length_a   1.000
_cell.length_b   1.000
_cell.length_c   1.000
_cell.angle_alpha   90.00
_cell.angle_beta   90.00
_cell.angle_gamma   90.00
#
_symmetry.space_group_name_H-M   'P 1'
#
loop_
_entity.id
_entity.type
_entity.pdbx_description
1 polymer ?
#
loop_
_entity_poly.entity_id
_entity_poly.type
_entity_poly.pdbx_seq_one_letter_code
_entity_poly.pdbx_strand_id
1 'polypeptide(L)'
;MHLPDALWAYRNSPKSATNFSPFSLIYGTEIVSPAEIMTPSLRVIQMQEKEKEEEVFAIERREDLEGLDEKREKAQECNRRYRQKMTEAYGRMTKERVFTEGQLVLKVADYVR
;
A
#
# COMPACT_ATOMS: atom_id res chain seq x y z
N MET A 1 -18.83 8.37 -12.78
CA MET A 1 -17.93 7.70 -11.82
C MET A 1 -18.02 8.46 -10.50
N HIS A 2 -18.48 7.81 -9.44
CA HIS A 2 -18.59 8.46 -8.13
C HIS A 2 -17.23 8.47 -7.43
N LEU A 3 -16.83 9.62 -6.87
CA LEU A 3 -15.58 9.76 -6.12
C LEU A 3 -15.45 8.76 -4.95
N PRO A 4 -16.51 8.47 -4.19
CA PRO A 4 -16.47 7.45 -3.13
C PRO A 4 -16.06 6.07 -3.65
N ASP A 5 -16.58 5.64 -4.80
CA ASP A 5 -16.27 4.34 -5.39
C ASP A 5 -14.80 4.25 -5.83
N ALA A 6 -14.28 5.33 -6.42
CA ALA A 6 -12.88 5.43 -6.81
C ALA A 6 -11.94 5.37 -5.59
N LEU A 7 -12.29 6.08 -4.51
CA LEU A 7 -11.53 6.04 -3.26
C LEU A 7 -11.58 4.67 -2.60
N TRP A 8 -12.76 4.02 -2.62
CA TRP A 8 -12.91 2.66 -2.11
C TRP A 8 -12.01 1.69 -2.88
N ALA A 9 -12.08 1.70 -4.21
CA ALA A 9 -11.24 0.86 -5.06
C ALA A 9 -9.74 1.13 -4.84
N TYR A 10 -9.34 2.41 -4.72
CA TYR A 10 -7.96 2.78 -4.46
C TYR A 10 -7.44 2.23 -3.13
N ARG A 11 -8.24 2.31 -2.05
CA ARG A 11 -7.87 1.86 -0.71
C ARG A 11 -7.74 0.34 -0.61
N ASN A 12 -8.48 -0.39 -1.43
CA ASN A 12 -8.58 -1.85 -1.38
C ASN A 12 -7.73 -2.56 -2.44
N SER A 13 -7.18 -1.83 -3.41
CA SER A 13 -6.31 -2.42 -4.43
C SER A 13 -4.86 -2.49 -3.97
N PRO A 14 -4.18 -3.62 -4.15
CA PRO A 14 -2.74 -3.72 -3.89
C PRO A 14 -1.96 -2.71 -4.73
N LYS A 15 -0.95 -2.09 -4.14
CA LYS A 15 -0.09 -1.12 -4.80
C LYS A 15 1.22 -1.78 -5.23
N SER A 16 1.64 -1.55 -6.47
CA SER A 16 2.89 -2.09 -7.01
C SER A 16 4.13 -1.68 -6.21
N ALA A 17 4.07 -0.54 -5.53
CA ALA A 17 5.16 -0.05 -4.70
C ALA A 17 5.32 -0.82 -3.38
N THR A 18 4.22 -1.26 -2.77
CA THR A 18 4.20 -1.90 -1.45
C THR A 18 3.85 -3.37 -1.48
N ASN A 19 3.23 -3.86 -2.56
CA ASN A 19 2.61 -5.19 -2.72
C ASN A 19 1.41 -5.46 -1.80
N PHE A 20 0.94 -4.45 -1.08
CA PHE A 20 -0.18 -4.54 -0.16
C PHE A 20 -1.25 -3.50 -0.51
N SER A 21 -2.49 -3.77 -0.14
CA SER A 21 -3.55 -2.77 -0.16
C SER A 21 -3.37 -1.78 1.00
N PRO A 22 -3.70 -0.48 0.84
CA PRO A 22 -3.72 0.45 1.96
C PRO A 22 -4.61 -0.02 3.11
N PHE A 23 -5.73 -0.69 2.81
CA PHE A 23 -6.62 -1.24 3.81
C PHE A 23 -5.93 -2.31 4.66
N SER A 24 -5.23 -3.26 4.03
CA SER A 24 -4.56 -4.34 4.77
C SER A 24 -3.40 -3.86 5.65
N LEU A 25 -2.76 -2.73 5.28
CA LEU A 25 -1.70 -2.11 6.11
C LEU A 25 -2.24 -1.35 7.33
N ILE A 26 -3.53 -1.02 7.34
CA ILE A 26 -4.19 -0.36 8.46
C ILE A 26 -4.85 -1.38 9.38
N TYR A 27 -5.58 -2.32 8.80
CA TYR A 27 -6.44 -3.24 9.53
C TYR A 27 -5.87 -4.65 9.71
N GLY A 28 -4.75 -4.98 9.07
CA GLY A 28 -4.12 -6.31 9.12
C GLY A 28 -4.73 -7.34 8.18
N THR A 29 -5.98 -7.19 7.80
CA THR A 29 -6.75 -8.12 6.96
C THR A 29 -7.17 -7.50 5.63
N GLU A 30 -7.59 -8.32 4.68
CA GLU A 30 -8.16 -7.86 3.41
C GLU A 30 -9.66 -7.62 3.53
N ILE A 31 -10.16 -6.66 2.76
CA ILE A 31 -11.59 -6.34 2.71
C ILE A 31 -12.38 -7.45 2.01
N VAL A 32 -13.63 -7.61 2.41
CA VAL A 32 -14.62 -8.37 1.64
C VAL A 32 -15.20 -7.47 0.56
N SER A 33 -15.01 -7.84 -0.69
CA SER A 33 -15.50 -7.03 -1.82
C SER A 33 -17.01 -7.17 -1.99
N PRO A 34 -17.72 -6.18 -2.60
CA PRO A 34 -19.13 -6.32 -2.90
C PRO A 34 -19.47 -7.56 -3.75
N ALA A 35 -18.56 -7.96 -4.64
CA ALA A 35 -18.72 -9.18 -5.43
C ALA A 35 -18.68 -10.44 -4.55
N GLU A 36 -17.83 -10.46 -3.53
CA GLU A 36 -17.74 -11.58 -2.58
C GLU A 36 -18.91 -11.64 -1.60
N ILE A 37 -19.64 -10.54 -1.40
CA ILE A 37 -20.90 -10.54 -0.64
C ILE A 37 -21.99 -11.24 -1.45
N MET A 38 -22.01 -11.03 -2.76
CA MET A 38 -23.00 -11.66 -3.65
C MET A 38 -22.67 -13.13 -3.96
N THR A 39 -21.37 -13.42 -4.14
CA THR A 39 -20.86 -14.76 -4.43
C THR A 39 -19.66 -15.02 -3.53
N PRO A 40 -19.88 -15.58 -2.33
CA PRO A 40 -18.83 -15.76 -1.34
C PRO A 40 -17.69 -16.63 -1.86
N SER A 41 -16.45 -16.13 -1.72
CA SER A 41 -15.24 -16.92 -1.94
C SER A 41 -15.03 -17.91 -0.78
N LEU A 42 -14.20 -18.95 -0.99
CA LEU A 42 -13.86 -19.89 0.08
C LEU A 42 -13.33 -19.17 1.34
N ARG A 43 -12.56 -18.12 1.16
CA ARG A 43 -12.06 -17.28 2.25
C ARG A 43 -13.21 -16.67 3.08
N VAL A 44 -14.20 -16.09 2.41
CA VAL A 44 -15.36 -15.47 3.07
C VAL A 44 -16.25 -16.50 3.77
N ILE A 45 -16.43 -17.66 3.14
CA ILE A 45 -17.18 -18.78 3.76
C ILE A 45 -16.48 -19.23 5.06
N GLN A 46 -15.18 -19.44 5.01
CA GLN A 46 -14.39 -19.82 6.20
C GLN A 46 -14.44 -18.76 7.30
N MET A 47 -14.38 -17.46 6.93
CA MET A 47 -14.53 -16.37 7.90
C MET A 47 -15.92 -16.42 8.57
N GLN A 48 -16.98 -16.60 7.81
CA GLN A 48 -18.35 -16.67 8.34
C GLN A 48 -18.58 -17.90 9.24
N GLU A 49 -17.93 -19.02 8.94
CA GLU A 49 -17.97 -20.19 9.81
C GLU A 49 -17.26 -19.94 11.14
N LYS A 50 -16.13 -19.24 11.12
CA LYS A 50 -15.33 -18.89 12.32
C LYS A 50 -15.98 -17.78 13.16
N GLU A 51 -16.67 -16.82 12.53
CA GLU A 51 -17.44 -15.79 13.25
C GLU A 51 -18.51 -16.37 14.17
N LYS A 52 -18.97 -17.61 13.91
CA LYS A 52 -19.91 -18.31 14.80
C LYS A 52 -19.25 -18.78 16.08
N GLU A 53 -17.93 -18.84 16.13
CA GLU A 53 -17.13 -19.16 17.29
C GLU A 53 -16.39 -17.89 17.74
N GLU A 54 -17.01 -17.09 18.58
CA GLU A 54 -16.52 -15.77 19.03
C GLU A 54 -15.08 -15.80 19.55
N GLU A 55 -14.71 -16.87 20.26
CA GLU A 55 -13.35 -17.02 20.83
C GLU A 55 -12.29 -17.23 19.73
N VAL A 56 -12.57 -18.04 18.71
CA VAL A 56 -11.66 -18.31 17.58
C VAL A 56 -11.44 -17.04 16.77
N PHE A 57 -12.51 -16.30 16.48
CA PHE A 57 -12.45 -15.04 15.77
C PHE A 57 -11.60 -13.99 16.54
N ALA A 58 -11.76 -13.90 17.86
CA ALA A 58 -11.00 -12.98 18.69
C ALA A 58 -9.49 -13.30 18.71
N ILE A 59 -9.13 -14.59 18.70
CA ILE A 59 -7.74 -15.04 18.64
C ILE A 59 -7.12 -14.69 17.29
N GLU A 60 -7.76 -15.06 16.18
CA GLU A 60 -7.28 -14.76 14.83
C GLU A 60 -7.13 -13.24 14.61
N ARG A 61 -8.09 -12.45 15.10
CA ARG A 61 -8.01 -11.00 15.01
C ARG A 61 -6.81 -10.42 15.77
N ARG A 62 -6.46 -11.03 16.90
CA ARG A 62 -5.27 -10.65 17.67
C ARG A 62 -3.99 -10.99 16.90
N GLU A 63 -3.91 -12.19 16.30
CA GLU A 63 -2.79 -12.61 15.48
C GLU A 63 -2.58 -11.70 14.27
N ASP A 64 -3.67 -11.31 13.59
CA ASP A 64 -3.62 -10.35 12.49
C ASP A 64 -3.05 -8.99 12.91
N LEU A 65 -3.39 -8.53 14.10
CA LEU A 65 -2.89 -7.27 14.65
C LEU A 65 -1.44 -7.38 15.12
N GLU A 66 -1.04 -8.51 15.72
CA GLU A 66 0.35 -8.76 16.13
C GLU A 66 1.28 -8.85 14.90
N GLY A 67 0.82 -9.43 13.79
CA GLY A 67 1.57 -9.50 12.53
C GLY A 67 1.58 -8.20 11.72
N LEU A 68 0.84 -7.18 12.14
CA LEU A 68 0.65 -5.95 11.36
C LEU A 68 1.94 -5.14 11.19
N ASP A 69 2.77 -5.07 12.22
CA ASP A 69 4.02 -4.30 12.17
C ASP A 69 5.03 -4.97 11.23
N GLU A 70 5.14 -6.30 11.25
CA GLU A 70 5.96 -7.04 10.28
C GLU A 70 5.47 -6.83 8.83
N LYS A 71 4.15 -6.80 8.63
CA LYS A 71 3.54 -6.51 7.32
C LYS A 71 3.90 -5.10 6.84
N ARG A 72 3.88 -4.11 7.74
CA ARG A 72 4.25 -2.73 7.47
C ARG A 72 5.74 -2.58 7.13
N GLU A 73 6.62 -3.27 7.85
CA GLU A 73 8.05 -3.30 7.54
C GLU A 73 8.34 -3.87 6.15
N LYS A 74 7.69 -4.98 5.80
CA LYS A 74 7.76 -5.57 4.45
C LYS A 74 7.29 -4.59 3.38
N ALA A 75 6.20 -3.87 3.64
CA ALA A 75 5.68 -2.86 2.71
C ALA A 75 6.65 -1.68 2.54
N GLN A 76 7.30 -1.23 3.61
CA GLN A 76 8.31 -0.16 3.55
C GLN A 76 9.52 -0.61 2.74
N GLU A 77 10.02 -1.82 2.93
CA GLU A 77 11.14 -2.36 2.18
C GLU A 77 10.80 -2.49 0.68
N CYS A 78 9.60 -2.98 0.35
CA CYS A 78 9.13 -3.02 -1.03
C CYS A 78 9.08 -1.62 -1.65
N ASN A 79 8.57 -0.63 -0.91
CA ASN A 79 8.50 0.76 -1.37
C ASN A 79 9.91 1.36 -1.57
N ARG A 80 10.85 1.07 -0.67
CA ARG A 80 12.25 1.49 -0.80
C ARG A 80 12.87 0.94 -2.09
N ARG A 81 12.72 -0.37 -2.34
CA ARG A 81 13.21 -1.02 -3.56
C ARG A 81 12.55 -0.47 -4.83
N TYR A 82 11.26 -0.22 -4.77
CA TYR A 82 10.52 0.38 -5.88
C TYR A 82 11.06 1.77 -6.21
N ARG A 83 11.23 2.63 -5.20
CA ARG A 83 11.80 3.98 -5.38
C ARG A 83 13.21 3.93 -5.94
N GLN A 84 14.06 3.02 -5.45
CA GLN A 84 15.42 2.84 -5.97
C GLN A 84 15.40 2.49 -7.45
N LYS A 85 14.60 1.51 -7.86
CA LYS A 85 14.44 1.14 -9.29
C LYS A 85 13.96 2.31 -10.14
N MET A 86 13.03 3.10 -9.65
CA MET A 86 12.53 4.29 -10.35
C MET A 86 13.63 5.34 -10.49
N THR A 87 14.40 5.61 -9.43
CA THR A 87 15.53 6.55 -9.47
C THR A 87 16.59 6.11 -10.45
N GLU A 88 16.96 4.83 -10.45
CA GLU A 88 17.90 4.27 -11.41
C GLU A 88 17.41 4.37 -12.85
N ALA A 89 16.13 4.09 -13.09
CA ALA A 89 15.52 4.21 -14.41
C ALA A 89 15.53 5.66 -14.92
N TYR A 90 15.16 6.62 -14.06
CA TYR A 90 15.22 8.04 -14.40
C TYR A 90 16.66 8.52 -14.57
N GLY A 91 17.60 8.07 -13.73
CA GLY A 91 19.00 8.41 -13.83
C GLY A 91 19.63 8.02 -15.18
N ARG A 92 19.19 6.88 -15.76
CA ARG A 92 19.65 6.47 -17.11
C ARG A 92 19.13 7.37 -18.24
N MET A 93 18.03 8.06 -18.01
CA MET A 93 17.40 8.96 -19.00
C MET A 93 17.87 10.41 -18.86
N THR A 94 18.47 10.78 -17.73
CA THR A 94 18.97 12.13 -17.51
C THR A 94 20.37 12.27 -18.05
N LYS A 95 20.60 13.33 -18.85
CA LYS A 95 21.94 13.71 -19.32
C LYS A 95 22.60 14.56 -18.25
N GLU A 96 23.87 14.27 -17.97
CA GLU A 96 24.67 15.10 -17.11
C GLU A 96 24.76 16.51 -17.72
N ARG A 97 24.40 17.52 -16.94
CA ARG A 97 24.36 18.90 -17.38
C ARG A 97 25.47 19.68 -16.70
N VAL A 98 26.42 20.13 -17.47
CA VAL A 98 27.47 21.02 -16.99
C VAL A 98 26.94 22.43 -17.03
N PHE A 99 26.94 23.12 -15.89
CA PHE A 99 26.52 24.51 -15.76
C PHE A 99 27.72 25.41 -15.93
N THR A 100 27.58 26.49 -16.69
CA THR A 100 28.58 27.51 -16.90
C THR A 100 28.16 28.83 -16.21
N GLU A 101 29.14 29.65 -15.83
CA GLU A 101 28.83 30.96 -15.22
C GLU A 101 27.95 31.81 -16.15
N GLY A 102 26.93 32.45 -15.56
CA GLY A 102 25.93 33.25 -16.27
C GLY A 102 24.67 32.51 -16.72
N GLN A 103 24.57 31.18 -16.51
CA GLN A 103 23.34 30.44 -16.78
C GLN A 103 22.33 30.60 -15.64
N LEU A 104 21.04 30.72 -16.03
CA LEU A 104 19.94 30.70 -15.08
C LEU A 104 19.71 29.27 -14.58
N VAL A 105 19.73 29.09 -13.27
CA VAL A 105 19.48 27.82 -12.60
C VAL A 105 18.37 27.96 -11.56
N LEU A 106 17.57 26.90 -11.39
CA LEU A 106 16.64 26.80 -10.28
C LEU A 106 17.37 26.25 -9.07
N LYS A 107 17.45 27.06 -8.00
CA LYS A 107 17.98 26.61 -6.71
C LYS A 107 16.79 26.11 -5.87
N VAL A 108 16.99 24.95 -5.23
CA VAL A 108 16.05 24.50 -4.21
C VAL A 108 16.07 25.54 -3.07
N ALA A 109 14.92 26.14 -2.80
CA ALA A 109 14.81 27.04 -1.64
C ALA A 109 14.89 26.18 -0.37
N ASP A 110 15.79 26.54 0.54
CA ASP A 110 15.78 26.01 1.88
C ASP A 110 14.43 26.38 2.51
N TYR A 111 13.77 25.37 3.09
CA TYR A 111 12.45 25.56 3.69
C TYR A 111 12.47 26.73 4.65
N VAL A 112 11.63 27.72 4.34
CA VAL A 112 11.23 28.70 5.33
C VAL A 112 10.32 27.97 6.32
N ARG A 113 10.77 27.84 7.55
CA ARG A 113 9.98 27.32 8.66
C ARG A 113 8.83 28.26 8.98
#